data_dd89e214c89ec4a63ae38d17982d76df
#
_entry.id   dd89e214c89ec4a63ae38d17982d76df
#
_cell.length_a   1.000
_cell.length_b   1.000
_cell.length_c   1.000
_cell.angle_alpha   90.00
_cell.angle_beta   90.00
_cell.angle_gamma   90.00
#
_symmetry.space_group_name_H-M   'P 1'
#
loop_
_entity.id
_entity.type
_entity.pdbx_description
1 polymer ?
#
loop_
_entity_poly.entity_id
_entity_poly.type
_entity_poly.pdbx_seq_one_letter_code
_entity_poly.pdbx_strand_id
1 'polypeptide(L)'
;MILTYYCIITMIIIAYLLGSIPSAVWIGKKYYGIDIREHGSKNAGTTNMLRVLGRRAALPVFLLDFLKGFVAVTLTEILKYDAYITDMWLINIKIIAVFAAVLGHIFPIFAGFRGGKGVATLVGAITGIYPPVVLLC
;
A
#
# COMPACT_ATOMS: atom_id res chain seq x y z
N MET A 1 -19.03 19.23 10.15
CA MET A 1 -19.59 18.10 9.37
C MET A 1 -19.11 18.06 7.92
N ILE A 2 -19.40 19.07 7.08
CA ILE A 2 -18.98 19.05 5.66
C ILE A 2 -17.46 18.90 5.52
N LEU A 3 -16.66 19.67 6.26
CA LEU A 3 -15.19 19.58 6.25
C LEU A 3 -14.69 18.19 6.65
N THR A 4 -15.33 17.55 7.62
CA THR A 4 -15.00 16.18 8.07
C THR A 4 -15.13 15.17 6.90
N TYR A 5 -16.20 15.25 6.11
CA TYR A 5 -16.36 14.38 4.94
C TYR A 5 -15.30 14.63 3.87
N TYR A 6 -14.92 15.89 3.61
CA TYR A 6 -13.82 16.21 2.70
C TYR A 6 -12.50 15.61 3.19
N CYS A 7 -12.20 15.71 4.48
CA CYS A 7 -11.00 15.11 5.08
C CYS A 7 -10.98 13.59 4.91
N ILE A 8 -12.09 12.90 5.18
CA ILE A 8 -12.22 11.44 5.02
C ILE A 8 -11.97 11.03 3.57
N ILE A 9 -12.66 11.68 2.62
CA ILE A 9 -12.50 11.39 1.18
C ILE A 9 -11.05 11.60 0.75
N THR A 10 -10.43 12.69 1.17
CA THR A 10 -9.03 13.00 0.85
C THR A 10 -8.09 11.93 1.38
N MET A 11 -8.28 11.43 2.62
CA MET A 11 -7.46 10.37 3.19
C MET A 11 -7.60 9.04 2.43
N ILE A 12 -8.80 8.69 1.97
CA ILE A 12 -9.03 7.50 1.15
C ILE A 12 -8.33 7.62 -0.21
N ILE A 13 -8.39 8.79 -0.84
CA ILE A 13 -7.68 9.06 -2.10
C ILE A 13 -6.17 8.96 -1.89
N ILE A 14 -5.63 9.55 -0.82
CA ILE A 14 -4.21 9.46 -0.47
C ILE A 14 -3.81 8.00 -0.24
N ALA A 15 -4.62 7.21 0.46
CA ALA A 15 -4.36 5.79 0.70
C ALA A 15 -4.26 5.01 -0.64
N TYR A 16 -5.15 5.26 -1.59
CA TYR A 16 -5.07 4.67 -2.93
C TYR A 16 -3.81 5.13 -3.68
N LEU A 17 -3.46 6.41 -3.65
CA LEU A 17 -2.28 6.93 -4.34
C LEU A 17 -0.98 6.37 -3.75
N LEU A 18 -0.87 6.26 -2.42
CA LEU A 18 0.26 5.61 -1.75
C LEU A 18 0.35 4.14 -2.15
N GLY A 19 -0.77 3.41 -2.14
CA GLY A 19 -0.85 2.05 -2.62
C GLY A 19 -0.38 1.90 -4.07
N SER A 20 -0.68 2.90 -4.91
CA SER A 20 -0.37 2.92 -6.34
C SER A 20 1.11 3.09 -6.67
N ILE A 21 1.98 3.36 -5.68
CA ILE A 21 3.43 3.42 -5.90
C ILE A 21 3.94 2.05 -6.35
N PRO A 22 4.42 1.90 -7.61
CA PRO A 22 4.77 0.61 -8.18
C PRO A 22 6.25 0.28 -7.92
N SER A 23 6.61 0.03 -6.66
CA SER A 23 7.98 -0.20 -6.17
C SER A 23 8.75 -1.23 -6.99
N ALA A 24 8.14 -2.38 -7.32
CA ALA A 24 8.77 -3.44 -8.11
C ALA A 24 9.10 -2.98 -9.54
N VAL A 25 8.22 -2.20 -10.17
CA VAL A 25 8.44 -1.67 -11.52
C VAL A 25 9.53 -0.61 -11.51
N TRP A 26 9.49 0.31 -10.57
CA TRP A 26 10.49 1.39 -10.49
C TRP A 26 11.88 0.86 -10.14
N ILE A 27 11.99 -0.07 -9.18
CA ILE A 27 13.28 -0.68 -8.83
C ILE A 27 13.80 -1.53 -9.98
N GLY A 28 12.95 -2.35 -10.62
CA GLY A 28 13.33 -3.16 -11.77
C GLY A 28 13.88 -2.30 -12.92
N LYS A 29 13.16 -1.24 -13.30
CA LYS A 29 13.60 -0.34 -14.38
C LYS A 29 14.84 0.46 -14.03
N LYS A 30 14.89 1.05 -12.83
CA LYS A 30 15.95 1.99 -12.46
C LYS A 30 17.30 1.31 -12.19
N TYR A 31 17.29 0.15 -11.52
CA TYR A 31 18.52 -0.50 -11.06
C TYR A 31 18.91 -1.75 -11.84
N TYR A 32 17.96 -2.35 -12.57
CA TYR A 32 18.18 -3.59 -13.31
C TYR A 32 17.87 -3.49 -14.80
N GLY A 33 17.35 -2.33 -15.25
CA GLY A 33 17.09 -2.09 -16.68
C GLY A 33 15.95 -2.91 -17.27
N ILE A 34 15.10 -3.57 -16.44
CA ILE A 34 14.01 -4.42 -16.91
C ILE A 34 12.66 -4.02 -16.32
N ASP A 35 11.60 -4.25 -17.09
CA ASP A 35 10.24 -4.22 -16.54
C ASP A 35 9.90 -5.61 -16.00
N ILE A 36 9.76 -5.73 -14.69
CA ILE A 36 9.49 -7.01 -14.02
C ILE A 36 8.18 -7.67 -14.48
N ARG A 37 7.26 -6.88 -15.05
CA ARG A 37 5.97 -7.36 -15.58
C ARG A 37 6.11 -8.12 -16.90
N GLU A 38 7.28 -8.09 -17.51
CA GLU A 38 7.61 -8.84 -18.74
C GLU A 38 8.37 -10.13 -18.45
N HIS A 39 8.75 -10.36 -17.16
CA HIS A 39 9.60 -11.47 -16.73
C HIS A 39 8.93 -12.34 -15.67
N GLY A 40 9.32 -13.60 -15.60
CA GLY A 40 8.87 -14.57 -14.60
C GLY A 40 7.35 -14.74 -14.58
N SER A 41 6.71 -14.50 -13.44
CA SER A 41 5.25 -14.59 -13.30
C SER A 41 4.50 -13.38 -13.86
N LYS A 42 5.21 -12.41 -14.44
CA LYS A 42 4.67 -11.15 -14.99
C LYS A 42 3.92 -10.29 -13.95
N ASN A 43 4.12 -10.55 -12.67
CA ASN A 43 3.49 -9.84 -11.56
C ASN A 43 4.45 -8.78 -10.99
N ALA A 44 3.94 -7.57 -10.71
CA ALA A 44 4.74 -6.47 -10.15
C ALA A 44 4.83 -6.56 -8.61
N GLY A 45 5.34 -7.65 -8.07
CA GLY A 45 5.44 -7.85 -6.63
C GLY A 45 6.72 -8.53 -6.18
N THR A 46 6.95 -8.52 -4.87
CA THR A 46 8.16 -9.05 -4.20
C THR A 46 8.53 -10.46 -4.63
N THR A 47 7.55 -11.38 -4.71
CA THR A 47 7.80 -12.78 -5.09
C THR A 47 8.38 -12.91 -6.49
N ASN A 48 7.90 -12.11 -7.44
CA ASN A 48 8.45 -12.12 -8.80
C ASN A 48 9.83 -11.48 -8.85
N MET A 49 10.04 -10.38 -8.11
CA MET A 49 11.37 -9.78 -7.94
C MET A 49 12.39 -10.78 -7.38
N LEU A 50 11.97 -11.56 -6.36
CA LEU A 50 12.82 -12.61 -5.78
C LEU A 50 13.19 -13.68 -6.80
N ARG A 51 12.21 -14.11 -7.62
CA ARG A 51 12.40 -15.16 -8.64
C ARG A 51 13.33 -14.73 -9.77
N VAL A 52 13.19 -13.50 -10.25
CA VAL A 52 13.89 -13.00 -11.44
C VAL A 52 15.22 -12.33 -11.10
N LEU A 53 15.25 -11.52 -10.04
CA LEU A 53 16.39 -10.64 -9.69
C LEU A 53 17.04 -11.00 -8.34
N GLY A 54 16.47 -11.96 -7.61
CA GLY A 54 17.02 -12.42 -6.34
C GLY A 54 16.71 -11.53 -5.13
N ARG A 55 17.28 -11.92 -3.97
CA ARG A 55 16.96 -11.32 -2.67
C ARG A 55 17.30 -9.83 -2.57
N ARG A 56 18.40 -9.40 -3.20
CA ARG A 56 18.86 -8.00 -3.15
C ARG A 56 17.86 -7.03 -3.77
N ALA A 57 17.14 -7.47 -4.80
CA ALA A 57 16.09 -6.68 -5.43
C ALA A 57 14.72 -6.82 -4.70
N ALA A 58 14.43 -8.03 -4.20
CA ALA A 58 13.14 -8.32 -3.58
C ALA A 58 12.95 -7.64 -2.23
N LEU A 59 14.00 -7.56 -1.39
CA LEU A 59 13.90 -7.00 -0.04
C LEU A 59 13.46 -5.54 -0.03
N PRO A 60 14.09 -4.61 -0.77
CA PRO A 60 13.63 -3.23 -0.82
C PRO A 60 12.21 -3.09 -1.38
N VAL A 61 11.81 -3.92 -2.35
CA VAL A 61 10.43 -3.94 -2.86
C VAL A 61 9.45 -4.36 -1.76
N PHE A 62 9.76 -5.41 -1.02
CA PHE A 62 8.93 -5.86 0.11
C PHE A 62 8.74 -4.75 1.15
N LEU A 63 9.85 -4.11 1.56
CA LEU A 63 9.83 -3.05 2.56
C LEU A 63 9.00 -1.84 2.09
N LEU A 64 9.18 -1.42 0.85
CA LEU A 64 8.40 -0.31 0.28
C LEU A 64 6.91 -0.66 0.15
N ASP A 65 6.58 -1.88 -0.28
CA ASP A 65 5.20 -2.34 -0.40
C ASP A 65 4.53 -2.48 0.97
N PHE A 66 5.26 -2.92 1.99
CA PHE A 66 4.80 -2.94 3.39
C PHE A 66 4.59 -1.52 3.91
N LEU A 67 5.62 -0.66 3.78
CA LEU A 67 5.58 0.71 4.32
C LEU A 67 4.47 1.54 3.69
N LYS A 68 4.22 1.44 2.38
CA LYS A 68 3.15 2.22 1.75
C LYS A 68 1.77 1.84 2.31
N GLY A 69 1.53 0.55 2.60
CA GLY A 69 0.30 0.10 3.25
C GLY A 69 0.19 0.59 4.70
N PHE A 70 1.26 0.45 5.47
CA PHE A 70 1.34 0.93 6.84
C PHE A 70 1.08 2.43 6.94
N VAL A 71 1.80 3.24 6.15
CA VAL A 71 1.66 4.71 6.15
C VAL A 71 0.26 5.13 5.70
N ALA A 72 -0.30 4.48 4.66
CA ALA A 72 -1.63 4.80 4.16
C ALA A 72 -2.72 4.70 5.23
N VAL A 73 -2.63 3.70 6.11
CA VAL A 73 -3.60 3.51 7.20
C VAL A 73 -3.26 4.38 8.41
N THR A 74 -1.98 4.48 8.77
CA THR A 74 -1.55 5.29 9.93
C THR A 74 -1.86 6.78 9.74
N LEU A 75 -1.81 7.30 8.51
CA LEU A 75 -2.17 8.68 8.22
C LEU A 75 -3.63 9.01 8.59
N THR A 76 -4.54 8.04 8.57
CA THR A 76 -5.92 8.27 8.98
C THR A 76 -6.07 8.60 10.47
N GLU A 77 -5.05 8.32 11.31
CA GLU A 77 -5.04 8.67 12.73
C GLU A 77 -5.19 10.18 12.98
N ILE A 78 -4.80 11.00 12.02
CA ILE A 78 -4.97 12.46 12.14
C ILE A 78 -6.44 12.85 12.31
N LEU A 79 -7.36 12.01 11.82
CA LEU A 79 -8.81 12.26 11.90
C LEU A 79 -9.38 12.10 13.31
N LYS A 80 -8.64 11.46 14.24
CA LYS A 80 -9.09 11.32 15.65
C LYS A 80 -9.22 12.66 16.37
N TYR A 81 -8.58 13.71 15.86
CA TYR A 81 -8.68 15.05 16.43
C TYR A 81 -9.91 15.83 15.96
N ASP A 82 -10.68 15.27 15.03
CA ASP A 82 -11.97 15.85 14.60
C ASP A 82 -13.07 15.46 15.59
N ALA A 83 -13.75 16.47 16.14
CA ALA A 83 -14.80 16.28 17.15
C ALA A 83 -16.02 15.47 16.68
N TYR A 84 -16.19 15.31 15.37
CA TYR A 84 -17.28 14.53 14.77
C TYR A 84 -16.92 13.06 14.50
N ILE A 85 -15.66 12.64 14.74
CA ILE A 85 -15.21 11.29 14.47
C ILE A 85 -15.08 10.52 15.78
N THR A 86 -15.94 9.51 15.96
CA THR A 86 -15.86 8.57 17.07
C THR A 86 -14.83 7.47 16.75
N ASP A 87 -14.40 6.72 17.77
CA ASP A 87 -13.48 5.58 17.60
C ASP A 87 -14.01 4.54 16.59
N MET A 88 -15.32 4.29 16.60
CA MET A 88 -15.96 3.39 15.64
C MET A 88 -15.87 3.92 14.20
N TRP A 89 -16.06 5.22 14.00
CA TRP A 89 -15.88 5.85 12.69
C TRP A 89 -14.43 5.77 12.22
N LEU A 90 -13.47 6.02 13.11
CA LEU A 90 -12.05 5.95 12.80
C LEU A 90 -11.63 4.54 12.38
N ILE A 91 -12.10 3.49 13.07
CA ILE A 91 -11.84 2.10 12.68
C ILE A 91 -12.40 1.79 11.29
N ASN A 92 -13.63 2.20 11.00
CA ASN A 92 -14.23 2.00 9.68
C ASN A 92 -13.45 2.72 8.58
N ILE A 93 -12.98 3.95 8.83
CA ILE A 93 -12.15 4.71 7.88
C ILE A 93 -10.81 3.99 7.64
N LYS A 94 -10.16 3.47 8.69
CA LYS A 94 -8.95 2.66 8.55
C LYS A 94 -9.17 1.44 7.68
N ILE A 95 -10.27 0.71 7.88
CA ILE A 95 -10.61 -0.47 7.07
C ILE A 95 -10.78 -0.06 5.60
N ILE A 96 -11.48 1.03 5.32
CA ILE A 96 -11.63 1.53 3.94
C ILE A 96 -10.28 1.93 3.35
N ALA A 97 -9.41 2.56 4.14
CA ALA A 97 -8.05 2.92 3.71
C ALA A 97 -7.18 1.68 3.38
N VAL A 98 -7.34 0.57 4.12
CA VAL A 98 -6.70 -0.72 3.78
C VAL A 98 -7.11 -1.16 2.38
N PHE A 99 -8.42 -1.19 2.10
CA PHE A 99 -8.92 -1.58 0.77
C PHE A 99 -8.41 -0.64 -0.31
N ALA A 100 -8.43 0.68 -0.07
CA ALA A 100 -7.94 1.68 -1.01
C ALA A 100 -6.43 1.48 -1.32
N ALA A 101 -5.59 1.25 -0.31
CA ALA A 101 -4.16 1.02 -0.50
C ALA A 101 -3.88 -0.30 -1.25
N VAL A 102 -4.61 -1.37 -0.95
CA VAL A 102 -4.47 -2.66 -1.63
C VAL A 102 -4.94 -2.56 -3.08
N LEU A 103 -6.07 -1.90 -3.34
CA LEU A 103 -6.56 -1.64 -4.70
C LEU A 103 -5.55 -0.79 -5.49
N GLY A 104 -4.93 0.22 -4.86
CA GLY A 104 -3.86 0.99 -5.46
C GLY A 104 -2.66 0.14 -5.85
N HIS A 105 -2.27 -0.85 -5.02
CA HIS A 105 -1.19 -1.78 -5.36
C HIS A 105 -1.57 -2.72 -6.51
N ILE A 106 -2.82 -3.21 -6.58
CA ILE A 106 -3.29 -4.13 -7.63
C ILE A 106 -3.49 -3.37 -8.94
N PHE A 107 -4.09 -2.18 -8.88
CA PHE A 107 -4.41 -1.31 -10.00
C PHE A 107 -3.71 0.05 -9.86
N PRO A 108 -2.36 0.10 -9.94
CA PRO A 108 -1.62 1.32 -9.70
C PRO A 108 -1.76 2.32 -10.87
N ILE A 109 -2.27 3.52 -10.55
CA ILE A 109 -2.42 4.59 -11.54
C ILE A 109 -1.06 4.98 -12.17
N PHE A 110 0.03 4.92 -11.39
CA PHE A 110 1.38 5.27 -11.86
C PHE A 110 2.07 4.19 -12.70
N ALA A 111 1.41 3.02 -12.90
CA ALA A 111 1.96 1.92 -13.71
C ALA A 111 0.95 1.36 -14.71
N GLY A 112 0.02 2.20 -15.18
CA GLY A 112 -0.99 1.82 -16.17
C GLY A 112 -1.93 0.72 -15.67
N PHE A 113 -2.28 0.74 -14.40
CA PHE A 113 -3.21 -0.19 -13.73
C PHE A 113 -2.76 -1.67 -13.76
N ARG A 114 -1.47 -1.93 -13.95
CA ARG A 114 -0.87 -3.29 -13.96
C ARG A 114 0.11 -3.42 -12.79
N GLY A 115 -0.42 -3.84 -11.65
CA GLY A 115 0.31 -3.95 -10.39
C GLY A 115 0.62 -5.38 -9.94
N GLY A 116 0.69 -5.56 -8.62
CA GLY A 116 0.97 -6.81 -7.94
C GLY A 116 -0.27 -7.42 -7.27
N LYS A 117 -0.04 -8.37 -6.35
CA LYS A 117 -1.11 -9.05 -5.60
C LYS A 117 -1.50 -8.34 -4.30
N GLY A 118 -0.76 -7.34 -3.88
CA GLY A 118 -1.06 -6.54 -2.70
C GLY A 118 -0.75 -7.18 -1.34
N VAL A 119 -0.15 -8.37 -1.30
CA VAL A 119 0.04 -9.11 -0.02
C VAL A 119 0.90 -8.31 0.98
N ALA A 120 2.07 -7.84 0.58
CA ALA A 120 2.94 -7.04 1.45
C ALA A 120 2.27 -5.72 1.88
N THR A 121 1.53 -5.08 0.96
CA THR A 121 0.77 -3.86 1.23
C THR A 121 -0.37 -4.13 2.22
N LEU A 122 -1.06 -5.26 2.09
CA LEU A 122 -2.12 -5.68 3.01
C LEU A 122 -1.57 -5.90 4.43
N VAL A 123 -0.46 -6.65 4.56
CA VAL A 123 0.20 -6.88 5.86
C VAL A 123 0.61 -5.56 6.50
N GLY A 124 1.24 -4.65 5.75
CA GLY A 124 1.59 -3.32 6.22
C GLY A 124 0.37 -2.51 6.66
N ALA A 125 -0.70 -2.53 5.87
CA ALA A 125 -1.93 -1.80 6.17
C ALA A 125 -2.64 -2.32 7.43
N ILE A 126 -2.74 -3.64 7.61
CA ILE A 126 -3.31 -4.26 8.83
C ILE A 126 -2.46 -3.89 10.05
N THR A 127 -1.14 -3.87 9.91
CA THR A 127 -0.23 -3.40 10.96
C THR A 127 -0.51 -1.94 11.35
N GLY A 128 -0.91 -1.10 10.40
CA GLY A 128 -1.31 0.29 10.66
C GLY A 128 -2.62 0.42 11.45
N ILE A 129 -3.52 -0.59 11.39
CA ILE A 129 -4.72 -0.62 12.25
C ILE A 129 -4.34 -0.97 13.68
N TYR A 130 -3.59 -2.04 13.86
CA TYR A 130 -3.21 -2.58 15.16
C TYR A 130 -1.77 -3.13 15.11
N PRO A 131 -0.77 -2.33 15.55
CA PRO A 131 0.65 -2.70 15.45
C PRO A 131 1.03 -4.07 16.02
N PRO A 132 0.40 -4.59 17.11
CA PRO A 132 0.72 -5.92 17.64
C PRO A 132 0.45 -7.08 16.68
N VAL A 133 -0.34 -6.90 15.62
CA VAL A 133 -0.62 -7.96 14.61
C VAL A 133 0.65 -8.44 13.92
N VAL A 134 1.66 -7.57 13.76
CA VAL A 134 2.96 -7.96 13.17
C VAL A 134 3.64 -9.09 13.93
N LEU A 135 3.39 -9.20 15.23
CA LEU A 135 3.99 -10.26 16.05
C LEU A 135 3.36 -11.63 15.81
N LEU A 136 2.23 -11.68 15.08
CA LEU A 136 1.47 -12.89 14.77
C LEU A 136 1.70 -13.39 13.33
N CYS A 137 2.41 -12.60 12.49
CA CYS A 137 2.72 -12.91 11.10
C CYS A 137 4.21 -13.25 10.91
#